data_b72a1974a5eaf9ddb29b10c0d7bcc08d
#
_entry.id   b72a1974a5eaf9ddb29b10c0d7bcc08d
#
_cell.length_a   1.000
_cell.length_b   1.000
_cell.length_c   1.000
_cell.angle_alpha   90.00
_cell.angle_beta   90.00
_cell.angle_gamma   90.00
#
_symmetry.space_group_name_H-M   'P 1'
#
loop_
_entity.id
_entity.type
_entity.pdbx_description
1 polymer ?
#
loop_
_entity_poly.entity_id
_entity_poly.type
_entity_poly.pdbx_seq_one_letter_code
_entity_poly.pdbx_strand_id
1 'polypeptide(L)'
;MIRANKILSVCGALALLFLQLGCSDNSDSKPGQPIPQAEVLPIVFVHGQSGSAQQFETQAMRFSSNDYPQDQLFAFEYDTSKEDNPIAELDAFIAQVLAETGAEQVYAIGHSRGTSVWTAYLDSPDFSGPDKVARYVNIDGRSPEELPGGVPTIGIWGEWNTADSGYNRRDDNSNAQIGPNPEDNYYFADKSHTETATSAEAFALMYEFLTGIPAQSTAVVPDESGEIDVAGRAVCFPENTGYAGATVEVWEIEEESGQRIGESTLASFAVDESGEFGPVALSTSNRYEFALLRPATDSFPTESVHHFYTEPFV
;
A
#
# COMPACT_ATOMS: atom_id res chain seq x y z
N MET A 1 2.66 3.78 7.43
CA MET A 1 2.75 2.31 7.52
C MET A 1 1.37 1.71 7.24
N ILE A 2 1.26 0.81 6.25
CA ILE A 2 -0.01 0.20 5.86
C ILE A 2 -0.43 -0.77 6.97
N ARG A 3 -1.63 -0.62 7.52
CA ARG A 3 -2.13 -1.53 8.57
C ARG A 3 -2.46 -2.91 7.99
N ALA A 4 -1.76 -3.93 8.48
CA ALA A 4 -2.21 -5.32 8.43
C ALA A 4 -2.82 -5.63 9.81
N ASN A 5 -4.14 -5.75 9.91
CA ASN A 5 -4.97 -6.05 11.10
C ASN A 5 -4.91 -5.05 12.28
N LYS A 6 -6.07 -4.44 12.58
CA LYS A 6 -6.27 -3.56 13.75
C LYS A 6 -6.54 -4.35 15.03
N ILE A 7 -5.92 -3.88 16.14
CA ILE A 7 -6.40 -4.13 17.50
C ILE A 7 -7.29 -2.94 17.91
N LEU A 8 -8.50 -3.26 18.39
CA LEU A 8 -9.53 -2.30 18.82
C LEU A 8 -9.02 -1.39 19.95
N SER A 9 -9.11 -0.08 19.78
CA SER A 9 -9.13 0.88 20.88
C SER A 9 -10.39 1.74 20.78
N VAL A 10 -11.30 1.59 21.76
CA VAL A 10 -12.52 2.39 21.88
C VAL A 10 -12.18 3.66 22.68
N CYS A 11 -12.22 4.81 22.04
CA CYS A 11 -12.35 6.08 22.75
C CYS A 11 -13.51 6.88 22.14
N GLY A 12 -14.56 7.06 22.96
CA GLY A 12 -15.71 7.85 22.59
C GLY A 12 -15.42 9.35 22.61
N ALA A 13 -15.85 10.06 21.61
CA ALA A 13 -15.94 11.51 21.61
C ALA A 13 -17.32 11.98 21.18
N LEU A 14 -17.85 12.89 21.98
CA LEU A 14 -19.18 13.48 21.96
C LEU A 14 -19.31 14.47 20.79
N ALA A 15 -20.32 14.34 19.95
CA ALA A 15 -20.62 15.25 18.86
C ALA A 15 -21.37 16.50 19.36
N LEU A 16 -20.90 17.69 18.99
CA LEU A 16 -21.67 18.94 19.04
C LEU A 16 -21.98 19.41 17.62
N LEU A 17 -23.27 19.41 17.34
CA LEU A 17 -23.86 19.92 16.08
C LEU A 17 -23.82 21.46 16.07
N PHE A 18 -23.26 22.07 15.00
CA PHE A 18 -23.58 23.42 14.60
C PHE A 18 -23.99 23.46 13.13
N LEU A 19 -25.29 23.74 12.92
CA LEU A 19 -25.81 24.13 11.61
C LEU A 19 -25.44 25.59 11.32
N GLN A 20 -24.80 25.84 10.18
CA GLN A 20 -24.90 27.17 9.53
C GLN A 20 -25.10 26.97 8.02
N LEU A 21 -26.25 27.42 7.57
CA LEU A 21 -26.59 27.61 6.15
C LEU A 21 -25.93 28.90 5.64
N GLY A 22 -25.23 28.81 4.54
CA GLY A 22 -24.75 29.98 3.80
C GLY A 22 -24.37 29.61 2.39
N CYS A 23 -25.26 29.89 1.42
CA CYS A 23 -24.93 29.88 -0.01
C CYS A 23 -24.04 31.06 -0.36
N SER A 24 -22.95 30.82 -1.08
CA SER A 24 -22.34 31.82 -1.97
C SER A 24 -21.35 31.18 -2.92
N ASP A 25 -21.62 31.27 -4.22
CA ASP A 25 -20.70 30.97 -5.30
C ASP A 25 -19.41 31.80 -5.18
N ASN A 26 -18.25 31.16 -5.30
CA ASN A 26 -17.10 31.70 -6.04
C ASN A 26 -16.02 30.63 -6.22
N SER A 27 -15.70 30.39 -7.47
CA SER A 27 -14.56 29.58 -7.93
C SER A 27 -13.24 30.30 -7.63
N ASP A 28 -12.62 29.95 -6.51
CA ASP A 28 -11.19 30.15 -6.27
C ASP A 28 -10.69 28.90 -5.52
N SER A 29 -9.98 28.05 -6.22
CA SER A 29 -9.32 26.86 -5.67
C SER A 29 -8.26 27.30 -4.65
N LYS A 30 -8.60 27.18 -3.37
CA LYS A 30 -7.63 27.31 -2.27
C LYS A 30 -6.82 26.03 -2.17
N PRO A 31 -5.48 26.12 -1.98
CA PRO A 31 -4.68 24.95 -1.59
C PRO A 31 -5.17 24.41 -0.24
N GLY A 32 -5.34 23.07 -0.13
CA GLY A 32 -5.56 22.39 1.13
C GLY A 32 -7.02 22.27 1.60
N GLN A 33 -7.97 21.94 0.70
CA GLN A 33 -9.26 21.43 1.17
C GLN A 33 -9.16 19.91 1.34
N PRO A 34 -9.44 19.37 2.55
CA PRO A 34 -9.55 17.92 2.75
C PRO A 34 -10.56 17.34 1.78
N ILE A 35 -10.28 16.14 1.26
CA ILE A 35 -11.26 15.36 0.48
C ILE A 35 -12.50 15.20 1.36
N PRO A 36 -13.72 15.52 0.86
CA PRO A 36 -14.92 15.29 1.65
C PRO A 36 -14.98 13.83 2.11
N GLN A 37 -15.08 13.59 3.39
CA GLN A 37 -15.00 12.25 4.02
C GLN A 37 -16.02 11.24 3.45
N ALA A 38 -17.08 11.73 2.81
CA ALA A 38 -18.08 10.91 2.11
C ALA A 38 -17.61 10.33 0.76
N GLU A 39 -16.47 10.79 0.23
CA GLU A 39 -15.91 10.34 -1.06
C GLU A 39 -14.62 9.52 -0.88
N VAL A 40 -14.15 9.31 0.36
CA VAL A 40 -12.96 8.54 0.66
C VAL A 40 -13.35 7.07 0.84
N LEU A 41 -13.01 6.24 -0.15
CA LEU A 41 -13.14 4.78 -0.05
C LEU A 41 -11.82 4.15 0.43
N PRO A 42 -11.85 3.04 1.16
CA PRO A 42 -10.62 2.33 1.52
C PRO A 42 -9.90 1.83 0.27
N ILE A 43 -8.57 1.92 0.29
CA ILE A 43 -7.69 1.39 -0.77
C ILE A 43 -7.16 0.04 -0.32
N VAL A 44 -7.27 -0.98 -1.18
CA VAL A 44 -6.68 -2.30 -0.99
C VAL A 44 -5.58 -2.53 -2.01
N PHE A 45 -4.34 -2.61 -1.51
CA PHE A 45 -3.16 -2.93 -2.30
C PHE A 45 -2.91 -4.44 -2.32
N VAL A 46 -2.55 -4.99 -3.50
CA VAL A 46 -2.16 -6.40 -3.68
C VAL A 46 -0.82 -6.48 -4.39
N HIS A 47 0.20 -6.98 -3.68
CA HIS A 47 1.58 -7.02 -4.14
C HIS A 47 1.86 -8.10 -5.19
N GLY A 48 3.07 -8.05 -5.79
CA GLY A 48 3.52 -8.99 -6.79
C GLY A 48 4.11 -10.29 -6.24
N GLN A 49 4.58 -11.15 -7.15
CA GLN A 49 5.31 -12.38 -6.83
C GLN A 49 6.57 -12.07 -6.02
N SER A 50 6.84 -12.86 -4.98
CA SER A 50 7.96 -12.66 -4.07
C SER A 50 8.02 -11.27 -3.44
N GLY A 51 6.86 -10.63 -3.33
CA GLY A 51 6.67 -9.34 -2.66
C GLY A 51 5.97 -9.50 -1.32
N SER A 52 5.69 -8.37 -0.68
CA SER A 52 4.88 -8.23 0.52
C SER A 52 4.11 -6.93 0.51
N ALA A 53 3.25 -6.73 1.49
CA ALA A 53 2.51 -5.48 1.70
C ALA A 53 3.43 -4.25 1.72
N GLN A 54 4.68 -4.40 2.18
CA GLN A 54 5.69 -3.33 2.23
C GLN A 54 5.98 -2.71 0.86
N GLN A 55 5.75 -3.43 -0.24
CA GLN A 55 5.95 -2.89 -1.58
C GLN A 55 5.24 -1.54 -1.80
N PHE A 56 4.10 -1.35 -1.16
CA PHE A 56 3.28 -0.14 -1.32
C PHE A 56 3.46 0.91 -0.22
N GLU A 57 4.41 0.72 0.70
CA GLU A 57 4.63 1.62 1.83
C GLU A 57 4.85 3.07 1.37
N THR A 58 5.74 3.29 0.39
CA THR A 58 6.00 4.64 -0.14
C THR A 58 4.75 5.25 -0.81
N GLN A 59 3.95 4.45 -1.49
CA GLN A 59 2.70 4.96 -2.09
C GLN A 59 1.68 5.31 -1.01
N ALA A 60 1.55 4.48 0.03
CA ALA A 60 0.69 4.78 1.17
C ALA A 60 1.10 6.08 1.86
N MET A 61 2.42 6.30 2.06
CA MET A 61 2.94 7.56 2.59
C MET A 61 2.61 8.76 1.70
N ARG A 62 2.64 8.61 0.36
CA ARG A 62 2.21 9.68 -0.56
C ARG A 62 0.71 9.94 -0.48
N PHE A 63 -0.13 8.91 -0.34
CA PHE A 63 -1.56 9.09 -0.09
C PHE A 63 -1.78 9.89 1.19
N SER A 64 -1.14 9.53 2.29
CA SER A 64 -1.21 10.27 3.57
C SER A 64 -0.69 11.71 3.42
N SER A 65 0.37 11.94 2.65
CA SER A 65 0.90 13.27 2.34
C SER A 65 -0.05 14.16 1.52
N ASN A 66 -1.14 13.59 1.02
CA ASN A 66 -2.21 14.27 0.30
C ASN A 66 -3.55 14.21 1.06
N ASP A 67 -3.49 14.16 2.38
CA ASP A 67 -4.65 14.14 3.29
C ASP A 67 -5.55 12.91 3.13
N TYR A 68 -5.08 11.82 2.48
CA TYR A 68 -5.84 10.57 2.45
C TYR A 68 -5.73 9.90 3.82
N PRO A 69 -6.85 9.57 4.48
CA PRO A 69 -6.79 9.03 5.83
C PRO A 69 -6.01 7.72 5.88
N GLN A 70 -5.03 7.64 6.77
CA GLN A 70 -4.16 6.47 6.91
C GLN A 70 -4.93 5.20 7.29
N ASP A 71 -6.04 5.35 8.01
CA ASP A 71 -6.92 4.23 8.38
C ASP A 71 -7.81 3.72 7.24
N GLN A 72 -7.72 4.33 6.05
CA GLN A 72 -8.33 3.88 4.81
C GLN A 72 -7.32 3.19 3.86
N LEU A 73 -6.07 2.96 4.29
CA LEU A 73 -5.02 2.32 3.49
C LEU A 73 -4.75 0.91 4.01
N PHE A 74 -5.02 -0.09 3.18
CA PHE A 74 -4.93 -1.51 3.52
C PHE A 74 -4.06 -2.25 2.49
N ALA A 75 -3.27 -3.21 2.94
CA ALA A 75 -2.52 -4.07 2.04
C ALA A 75 -2.82 -5.54 2.34
N PHE A 76 -3.18 -6.28 1.29
CA PHE A 76 -3.44 -7.69 1.38
C PHE A 76 -2.13 -8.46 1.30
N GLU A 77 -1.85 -9.25 2.33
CA GLU A 77 -0.68 -10.12 2.43
C GLU A 77 -1.07 -11.55 2.09
N TYR A 78 -0.33 -12.20 1.21
CA TYR A 78 -0.60 -13.57 0.80
C TYR A 78 0.67 -14.37 0.52
N ASP A 79 0.56 -15.69 0.58
CA ASP A 79 1.63 -16.64 0.31
C ASP A 79 1.92 -16.72 -1.20
N THR A 80 3.06 -16.13 -1.60
CA THR A 80 3.48 -16.12 -3.01
C THR A 80 4.20 -17.39 -3.46
N SER A 81 4.44 -18.36 -2.57
CA SER A 81 4.96 -19.68 -2.93
C SER A 81 3.91 -20.57 -3.61
N LYS A 82 2.62 -20.29 -3.38
CA LYS A 82 1.50 -21.00 -4.00
C LYS A 82 1.26 -20.48 -5.42
N GLU A 83 0.90 -21.39 -6.32
CA GLU A 83 0.61 -21.04 -7.71
C GLU A 83 -0.79 -20.45 -7.88
N ASP A 84 -1.77 -20.89 -7.08
CA ASP A 84 -3.14 -20.44 -7.14
C ASP A 84 -3.30 -18.98 -6.67
N ASN A 85 -4.26 -18.27 -7.26
CA ASN A 85 -4.63 -16.94 -6.79
C ASN A 85 -5.49 -17.04 -5.52
N PRO A 86 -5.16 -16.30 -4.46
CA PRO A 86 -5.85 -16.35 -3.15
C PRO A 86 -7.13 -15.50 -3.17
N ILE A 87 -8.05 -15.77 -4.09
CA ILE A 87 -9.25 -14.92 -4.30
C ILE A 87 -10.27 -15.04 -3.17
N ALA A 88 -10.37 -16.21 -2.51
CA ALA A 88 -11.25 -16.39 -1.35
C ALA A 88 -10.71 -15.64 -0.13
N GLU A 89 -9.40 -15.68 0.08
CA GLU A 89 -8.71 -14.93 1.14
C GLU A 89 -8.81 -13.41 0.89
N LEU A 90 -8.69 -12.98 -0.38
CA LEU A 90 -8.89 -11.58 -0.74
C LEU A 90 -10.34 -11.13 -0.49
N ASP A 91 -11.33 -11.96 -0.82
CA ASP A 91 -12.74 -11.63 -0.54
C ASP A 91 -13.01 -11.47 0.95
N ALA A 92 -12.48 -12.40 1.77
CA ALA A 92 -12.58 -12.29 3.23
C ALA A 92 -11.89 -11.03 3.77
N PHE A 93 -10.72 -10.67 3.23
CA PHE A 93 -10.01 -9.45 3.60
C PHE A 93 -10.81 -8.19 3.21
N ILE A 94 -11.37 -8.12 2.01
CA ILE A 94 -12.22 -7.00 1.58
C ILE A 94 -13.45 -6.88 2.49
N ALA A 95 -14.10 -8.01 2.84
CA ALA A 95 -15.23 -7.99 3.75
C ALA A 95 -14.85 -7.41 5.13
N GLN A 96 -13.66 -7.74 5.64
CA GLN A 96 -13.13 -7.15 6.87
C GLN A 96 -12.91 -5.65 6.72
N VAL A 97 -12.25 -5.19 5.64
CA VAL A 97 -12.01 -3.76 5.37
C VAL A 97 -13.33 -2.98 5.32
N LEU A 98 -14.32 -3.49 4.60
CA LEU A 98 -15.65 -2.86 4.51
C LEU A 98 -16.35 -2.78 5.88
N ALA A 99 -16.22 -3.84 6.70
CA ALA A 99 -16.80 -3.85 8.05
C ALA A 99 -16.09 -2.87 9.00
N GLU A 100 -14.77 -2.70 8.90
CA GLU A 100 -13.98 -1.77 9.72
C GLU A 100 -14.23 -0.31 9.35
N THR A 101 -14.35 -0.02 8.06
CA THR A 101 -14.46 1.35 7.55
C THR A 101 -15.90 1.83 7.43
N GLY A 102 -16.85 0.90 7.37
CA GLY A 102 -18.26 1.20 7.08
C GLY A 102 -18.51 1.59 5.63
N ALA A 103 -17.53 1.44 4.74
CA ALA A 103 -17.67 1.68 3.32
C ALA A 103 -18.43 0.54 2.63
N GLU A 104 -19.07 0.84 1.49
CA GLU A 104 -19.74 -0.17 0.66
C GLU A 104 -18.81 -0.75 -0.43
N GLN A 105 -17.76 -0.02 -0.81
CA GLN A 105 -16.80 -0.41 -1.84
C GLN A 105 -15.37 -0.04 -1.43
N VAL A 106 -14.40 -0.64 -2.12
CA VAL A 106 -12.97 -0.31 -2.01
C VAL A 106 -12.42 0.19 -3.35
N TYR A 107 -11.30 0.88 -3.32
CA TYR A 107 -10.43 1.04 -4.48
C TYR A 107 -9.41 -0.10 -4.50
N ALA A 108 -9.15 -0.66 -5.68
CA ALA A 108 -8.24 -1.76 -5.90
C ALA A 108 -6.95 -1.28 -6.56
N ILE A 109 -5.79 -1.70 -6.04
CA ILE A 109 -4.49 -1.49 -6.67
C ILE A 109 -3.74 -2.81 -6.69
N GLY A 110 -3.29 -3.25 -7.86
CA GLY A 110 -2.51 -4.47 -8.00
C GLY A 110 -1.25 -4.26 -8.81
N HIS A 111 -0.15 -4.90 -8.39
CA HIS A 111 1.10 -4.90 -9.13
C HIS A 111 1.50 -6.32 -9.55
N SER A 112 1.95 -6.49 -10.79
CA SER A 112 2.51 -7.76 -11.27
C SER A 112 1.55 -8.94 -11.05
N ARG A 113 1.93 -9.96 -10.26
CA ARG A 113 1.03 -11.06 -9.87
C ARG A 113 -0.23 -10.58 -9.15
N GLY A 114 -0.16 -9.50 -8.38
CA GLY A 114 -1.33 -8.90 -7.72
C GLY A 114 -2.43 -8.49 -8.70
N THR A 115 -2.06 -8.15 -9.94
CA THR A 115 -3.04 -7.90 -11.01
C THR A 115 -3.76 -9.18 -11.45
N SER A 116 -3.07 -10.34 -11.42
CA SER A 116 -3.71 -11.63 -11.67
C SER A 116 -4.71 -12.01 -10.59
N VAL A 117 -4.38 -11.68 -9.34
CA VAL A 117 -5.28 -11.89 -8.17
C VAL A 117 -6.53 -11.03 -8.33
N TRP A 118 -6.37 -9.72 -8.60
CA TRP A 118 -7.50 -8.82 -8.83
C TRP A 118 -8.36 -9.22 -10.03
N THR A 119 -7.73 -9.52 -11.18
CA THR A 119 -8.47 -9.95 -12.38
C THR A 119 -9.28 -11.21 -12.08
N ALA A 120 -8.67 -12.22 -11.45
CA ALA A 120 -9.35 -13.46 -11.12
C ALA A 120 -10.51 -13.23 -10.12
N TYR A 121 -10.33 -12.32 -9.16
CA TYR A 121 -11.38 -11.96 -8.19
C TYR A 121 -12.55 -11.22 -8.85
N LEU A 122 -12.25 -10.21 -9.68
CA LEU A 122 -13.26 -9.40 -10.34
C LEU A 122 -14.05 -10.17 -11.40
N ASP A 123 -13.43 -11.12 -12.09
CA ASP A 123 -14.08 -11.96 -13.09
C ASP A 123 -14.76 -13.21 -12.49
N SER A 124 -14.58 -13.45 -11.19
CA SER A 124 -15.20 -14.60 -10.53
C SER A 124 -16.69 -14.39 -10.30
N PRO A 125 -17.55 -15.34 -10.70
CA PRO A 125 -18.99 -15.27 -10.41
C PRO A 125 -19.32 -15.53 -8.94
N ASP A 126 -18.35 -16.02 -8.15
CA ASP A 126 -18.60 -16.55 -6.80
C ASP A 126 -18.56 -15.48 -5.71
N PHE A 127 -17.90 -14.33 -5.95
CA PHE A 127 -17.56 -13.34 -4.90
C PHE A 127 -18.21 -11.97 -5.05
N SER A 128 -18.96 -11.70 -6.12
CA SER A 128 -19.53 -10.36 -6.42
C SER A 128 -18.47 -9.23 -6.34
N GLY A 129 -17.26 -9.53 -6.80
CA GLY A 129 -16.14 -8.57 -6.77
C GLY A 129 -16.46 -7.21 -7.36
N PRO A 130 -17.13 -7.13 -8.55
CA PRO A 130 -17.50 -5.87 -9.16
C PRO A 130 -18.42 -4.98 -8.31
N ASP A 131 -19.26 -5.58 -7.46
CA ASP A 131 -20.13 -4.81 -6.56
C ASP A 131 -19.35 -4.17 -5.39
N LYS A 132 -18.19 -4.74 -5.04
CA LYS A 132 -17.35 -4.32 -3.91
C LYS A 132 -16.19 -3.42 -4.32
N VAL A 133 -15.90 -3.26 -5.62
CA VAL A 133 -14.76 -2.49 -6.12
C VAL A 133 -15.23 -1.34 -7.00
N ALA A 134 -14.96 -0.10 -6.59
CA ALA A 134 -15.38 1.10 -7.32
C ALA A 134 -14.46 1.42 -8.51
N ARG A 135 -13.15 1.25 -8.35
CA ARG A 135 -12.11 1.51 -9.37
C ARG A 135 -10.93 0.60 -9.16
N TYR A 136 -10.24 0.26 -10.26
CA TYR A 136 -9.07 -0.61 -10.23
C TYR A 136 -7.86 0.01 -10.94
N VAL A 137 -6.70 -0.03 -10.32
CA VAL A 137 -5.41 0.34 -10.91
C VAL A 137 -4.58 -0.92 -11.14
N ASN A 138 -4.33 -1.23 -12.41
CA ASN A 138 -3.51 -2.36 -12.85
C ASN A 138 -2.09 -1.88 -13.15
N ILE A 139 -1.11 -2.33 -12.36
CA ILE A 139 0.29 -1.92 -12.50
C ILE A 139 1.12 -3.08 -13.03
N ASP A 140 1.60 -2.91 -14.25
CA ASP A 140 2.64 -3.72 -14.92
C ASP A 140 2.41 -5.24 -14.85
N GLY A 141 1.18 -5.70 -15.05
CA GLY A 141 0.79 -7.10 -14.90
C GLY A 141 -0.09 -7.64 -16.02
N ARG A 142 -1.33 -8.04 -15.69
CA ARG A 142 -2.28 -8.58 -16.65
C ARG A 142 -2.78 -7.53 -17.64
N SER A 143 -2.97 -7.94 -18.89
CA SER A 143 -3.46 -7.08 -19.98
C SER A 143 -4.67 -7.71 -20.68
N PRO A 144 -5.81 -7.93 -19.99
CA PRO A 144 -7.01 -8.46 -20.61
C PRO A 144 -7.62 -7.42 -21.56
N GLU A 145 -8.25 -7.91 -22.64
CA GLU A 145 -8.93 -7.07 -23.64
C GLU A 145 -10.16 -6.36 -23.09
N GLU A 146 -10.83 -7.00 -22.12
CA GLU A 146 -11.98 -6.44 -21.41
C GLU A 146 -11.57 -5.94 -20.01
N LEU A 147 -12.32 -4.99 -19.47
CA LEU A 147 -12.12 -4.56 -18.09
C LEU A 147 -12.52 -5.66 -17.11
N PRO A 148 -11.67 -6.08 -16.16
CA PRO A 148 -12.01 -7.12 -15.19
C PRO A 148 -13.30 -6.79 -14.45
N GLY A 149 -14.29 -7.69 -14.51
CA GLY A 149 -15.61 -7.47 -13.94
C GLY A 149 -16.37 -6.25 -14.46
N GLY A 150 -15.92 -5.60 -15.54
CA GLY A 150 -16.47 -4.34 -16.02
C GLY A 150 -16.17 -3.12 -15.13
N VAL A 151 -15.27 -3.27 -14.15
CA VAL A 151 -14.88 -2.19 -13.22
C VAL A 151 -14.03 -1.15 -13.95
N PRO A 152 -14.30 0.17 -13.76
CA PRO A 152 -13.43 1.22 -14.30
C PRO A 152 -11.97 1.00 -13.91
N THR A 153 -11.09 0.93 -14.91
CA THR A 153 -9.69 0.50 -14.69
C THR A 153 -8.73 1.35 -15.51
N ILE A 154 -7.57 1.70 -14.93
CA ILE A 154 -6.41 2.19 -15.67
C ILE A 154 -5.28 1.17 -15.65
N GLY A 155 -4.49 1.15 -16.73
CA GLY A 155 -3.24 0.40 -16.84
C GLY A 155 -2.02 1.31 -16.70
N ILE A 156 -1.07 0.96 -15.85
CA ILE A 156 0.23 1.64 -15.71
C ILE A 156 1.31 0.62 -16.05
N TRP A 157 2.13 0.92 -17.08
CA TRP A 157 3.02 -0.04 -17.70
C TRP A 157 4.47 0.44 -17.67
N GLY A 158 5.38 -0.42 -17.20
CA GLY A 158 6.82 -0.21 -17.20
C GLY A 158 7.50 -0.68 -18.49
N GLU A 159 8.84 -0.60 -18.51
CA GLU A 159 9.69 -0.90 -19.67
C GLU A 159 9.39 -2.25 -20.33
N TRP A 160 9.06 -3.29 -19.57
CA TRP A 160 8.81 -4.64 -20.10
C TRP A 160 7.51 -4.78 -20.87
N ASN A 161 6.65 -3.80 -20.81
CA ASN A 161 5.32 -3.81 -21.40
C ASN A 161 5.11 -2.68 -22.41
N THR A 162 6.20 -2.00 -22.83
CA THR A 162 6.17 -0.94 -23.85
C THR A 162 6.81 -1.39 -25.15
N ALA A 163 6.22 -1.02 -26.30
CA ALA A 163 6.67 -1.45 -27.63
C ALA A 163 8.10 -0.99 -27.96
N ASP A 164 8.48 0.19 -27.50
CA ASP A 164 9.76 0.83 -27.85
C ASP A 164 10.91 0.44 -26.91
N SER A 165 10.63 -0.33 -25.88
CA SER A 165 11.64 -0.79 -24.92
C SER A 165 12.35 -2.03 -25.42
N GLY A 166 13.64 -2.15 -25.19
CA GLY A 166 14.41 -3.37 -25.46
C GLY A 166 14.03 -4.57 -24.58
N TYR A 167 13.08 -4.39 -23.65
CA TYR A 167 12.64 -5.36 -22.65
C TYR A 167 11.22 -5.87 -22.87
N ASN A 168 10.55 -5.45 -23.95
CA ASN A 168 9.15 -5.79 -24.20
C ASN A 168 8.92 -7.30 -24.18
N ARG A 169 7.98 -7.74 -23.35
CA ARG A 169 7.61 -9.16 -23.18
C ARG A 169 6.55 -9.65 -24.15
N ARG A 170 5.95 -8.74 -24.94
CA ARG A 170 4.89 -9.13 -25.88
C ARG A 170 5.50 -9.66 -27.18
N ASP A 171 5.03 -10.82 -27.63
CA ASP A 171 5.52 -11.50 -28.82
C ASP A 171 5.35 -10.68 -30.10
N ASP A 172 4.36 -9.78 -30.13
CA ASP A 172 4.05 -8.90 -31.25
C ASP A 172 4.69 -7.50 -31.17
N ASN A 173 5.49 -7.26 -30.13
CA ASN A 173 6.08 -5.96 -29.82
C ASN A 173 5.07 -4.80 -29.71
N SER A 174 3.81 -5.06 -29.43
CA SER A 174 2.82 -4.03 -29.10
C SER A 174 2.93 -3.58 -27.64
N ASN A 175 2.43 -2.39 -27.32
CA ASN A 175 2.23 -2.00 -25.93
C ASN A 175 1.25 -2.95 -25.24
N ALA A 176 1.48 -3.23 -23.94
CA ALA A 176 0.46 -3.85 -23.11
C ALA A 176 -0.72 -2.89 -22.94
N GLN A 177 -1.93 -3.42 -22.87
CA GLN A 177 -3.15 -2.65 -22.70
C GLN A 177 -4.15 -3.43 -21.86
N ILE A 178 -4.87 -2.74 -20.99
CA ILE A 178 -6.04 -3.28 -20.30
C ILE A 178 -7.29 -2.58 -20.81
N GLY A 179 -8.33 -3.37 -21.07
CA GLY A 179 -9.59 -2.87 -21.62
C GLY A 179 -9.50 -2.34 -23.04
N PRO A 180 -10.61 -1.85 -23.57
CA PRO A 180 -10.73 -1.44 -24.97
C PRO A 180 -10.15 -0.04 -25.27
N ASN A 181 -9.93 0.81 -24.26
CA ASN A 181 -9.57 2.21 -24.46
C ASN A 181 -8.07 2.42 -24.28
N PRO A 182 -7.32 2.79 -25.33
CA PRO A 182 -5.88 3.09 -25.19
C PRO A 182 -5.57 4.26 -24.26
N GLU A 183 -6.48 5.26 -24.14
CA GLU A 183 -6.32 6.44 -23.28
C GLU A 183 -6.33 6.12 -21.78
N ASP A 184 -6.84 4.96 -21.37
CA ASP A 184 -6.81 4.48 -19.99
C ASP A 184 -5.49 3.77 -19.65
N ASN A 185 -4.49 3.81 -20.55
CA ASN A 185 -3.22 3.12 -20.42
C ASN A 185 -2.03 4.08 -20.50
N TYR A 186 -1.19 4.07 -19.47
CA TYR A 186 -0.05 4.95 -19.28
C TYR A 186 1.25 4.17 -19.33
N TYR A 187 2.28 4.70 -20.00
CA TYR A 187 3.51 3.97 -20.30
C TYR A 187 4.75 4.71 -19.82
N PHE A 188 5.58 4.04 -19.02
CA PHE A 188 6.85 4.51 -18.51
C PHE A 188 7.97 3.62 -19.04
N ALA A 189 8.47 3.90 -20.24
CA ALA A 189 9.52 3.10 -20.88
C ALA A 189 10.89 3.18 -20.17
N ASP A 190 11.04 4.11 -19.25
CA ASP A 190 12.23 4.35 -18.42
C ASP A 190 12.11 3.82 -17.00
N LYS A 191 10.98 3.19 -16.64
CA LYS A 191 10.76 2.60 -15.31
C LYS A 191 10.84 1.09 -15.36
N SER A 192 11.64 0.51 -14.49
CA SER A 192 11.66 -0.94 -14.27
C SER A 192 10.34 -1.44 -13.68
N HIS A 193 10.18 -2.75 -13.68
CA HIS A 193 8.96 -3.41 -13.18
C HIS A 193 8.53 -2.97 -11.77
N THR A 194 9.48 -2.79 -10.86
CA THR A 194 9.20 -2.36 -9.48
C THR A 194 9.07 -0.85 -9.35
N GLU A 195 9.88 -0.07 -10.08
CA GLU A 195 9.77 1.39 -10.10
C GLU A 195 8.42 1.87 -10.61
N THR A 196 7.81 1.15 -11.56
CA THR A 196 6.45 1.44 -12.04
C THR A 196 5.43 1.44 -10.90
N ALA A 197 5.60 0.56 -9.89
CA ALA A 197 4.68 0.49 -8.76
C ALA A 197 4.98 1.52 -7.66
N THR A 198 6.21 2.06 -7.60
CA THR A 198 6.68 2.89 -6.47
C THR A 198 7.01 4.33 -6.85
N SER A 199 6.98 4.67 -8.15
CA SER A 199 7.35 6.00 -8.63
C SER A 199 6.33 7.08 -8.27
N ALA A 200 6.81 8.32 -8.22
CA ALA A 200 6.00 9.50 -7.97
C ALA A 200 5.02 9.78 -9.11
N GLU A 201 5.44 9.49 -10.34
CA GLU A 201 4.61 9.67 -11.54
C GLU A 201 3.43 8.67 -11.57
N ALA A 202 3.68 7.41 -11.23
CA ALA A 202 2.61 6.41 -11.09
C ALA A 202 1.65 6.78 -9.96
N PHE A 203 2.16 7.30 -8.84
CA PHE A 203 1.33 7.81 -7.75
C PHE A 203 0.37 8.91 -8.23
N ALA A 204 0.85 9.90 -9.00
CA ALA A 204 0.01 10.98 -9.48
C ALA A 204 -1.18 10.47 -10.29
N LEU A 205 -0.95 9.49 -11.18
CA LEU A 205 -2.00 8.85 -11.97
C LEU A 205 -2.99 8.06 -11.11
N MET A 206 -2.47 7.25 -10.16
CA MET A 206 -3.30 6.48 -9.23
C MET A 206 -4.20 7.41 -8.40
N TYR A 207 -3.61 8.44 -7.81
CA TYR A 207 -4.32 9.38 -6.95
C TYR A 207 -5.45 10.09 -7.70
N GLU A 208 -5.14 10.68 -8.86
CA GLU A 208 -6.12 11.38 -9.68
C GLU A 208 -7.24 10.46 -10.18
N PHE A 209 -6.88 9.26 -10.64
CA PHE A 209 -7.88 8.29 -11.09
C PHE A 209 -8.80 7.84 -9.96
N LEU A 210 -8.28 7.56 -8.76
CA LEU A 210 -9.08 7.08 -7.64
C LEU A 210 -9.94 8.19 -7.02
N THR A 211 -9.38 9.38 -6.82
CA THR A 211 -10.04 10.47 -6.10
C THR A 211 -10.81 11.46 -7.00
N GLY A 212 -10.46 11.50 -8.29
CA GLY A 212 -11.01 12.47 -9.26
C GLY A 212 -10.37 13.85 -9.17
N ILE A 213 -9.34 14.04 -8.34
CA ILE A 213 -8.59 15.29 -8.21
C ILE A 213 -7.09 15.02 -8.31
N PRO A 214 -6.28 15.91 -8.90
CA PRO A 214 -4.83 15.72 -8.95
C PRO A 214 -4.23 15.80 -7.55
N ALA A 215 -3.14 15.04 -7.33
CA ALA A 215 -2.37 15.09 -6.09
C ALA A 215 -1.75 16.48 -5.88
N GLN A 216 -1.76 16.96 -4.65
CA GLN A 216 -1.11 18.23 -4.27
C GLN A 216 0.41 18.10 -4.27
N SER A 217 0.92 16.93 -3.89
CA SER A 217 2.34 16.58 -3.87
C SER A 217 2.54 15.13 -4.29
N THR A 218 3.62 14.86 -5.02
CA THR A 218 4.10 13.50 -5.29
C THR A 218 5.27 13.11 -4.39
N ALA A 219 5.72 14.02 -3.53
CA ALA A 219 6.72 13.75 -2.51
C ALA A 219 6.07 13.15 -1.26
N VAL A 220 6.85 12.40 -0.51
CA VAL A 220 6.52 12.04 0.88
C VAL A 220 6.78 13.27 1.74
N VAL A 221 5.76 13.74 2.45
CA VAL A 221 5.82 14.91 3.32
C VAL A 221 5.74 14.42 4.77
N PRO A 222 6.77 14.68 5.60
CA PRO A 222 6.77 14.28 7.00
C PRO A 222 5.58 14.85 7.77
N ASP A 223 5.02 14.06 8.68
CA ASP A 223 3.96 14.50 9.59
C ASP A 223 4.49 15.56 10.56
N GLU A 224 3.74 16.66 10.72
CA GLU A 224 4.11 17.78 11.60
C GLU A 224 3.58 17.63 13.03
N SER A 225 2.86 16.54 13.36
CA SER A 225 2.28 16.30 14.69
C SER A 225 3.35 16.14 15.79
N GLY A 226 4.57 15.78 15.39
CA GLY A 226 5.71 15.59 16.27
C GLY A 226 5.90 14.17 16.80
N GLU A 227 4.84 13.35 16.86
CA GLU A 227 4.89 11.94 17.29
C GLU A 227 3.80 11.13 16.60
N ILE A 228 4.15 9.91 16.17
CA ILE A 228 3.21 8.93 15.61
C ILE A 228 3.42 7.55 16.22
N ASP A 229 2.37 6.74 16.22
CA ASP A 229 2.42 5.32 16.55
C ASP A 229 2.82 4.47 15.35
N VAL A 230 3.93 3.76 15.48
CA VAL A 230 4.47 2.88 14.43
C VAL A 230 4.30 1.43 14.81
N ALA A 231 3.71 0.66 13.91
CA ALA A 231 3.59 -0.78 14.02
C ALA A 231 3.95 -1.44 12.69
N GLY A 232 4.29 -2.72 12.69
CA GLY A 232 4.63 -3.43 11.47
C GLY A 232 4.57 -4.94 11.62
N ARG A 233 5.07 -5.65 10.60
CA ARG A 233 5.17 -7.11 10.61
C ARG A 233 6.56 -7.55 10.15
N ALA A 234 7.11 -8.54 10.84
CA ALA A 234 8.29 -9.29 10.41
C ALA A 234 7.82 -10.62 9.81
N VAL A 235 8.10 -10.85 8.53
CA VAL A 235 7.59 -12.01 7.80
C VAL A 235 8.70 -12.83 7.13
N CYS A 236 8.43 -14.10 6.91
CA CYS A 236 9.28 -15.01 6.14
C CYS A 236 8.82 -15.03 4.68
N PHE A 237 9.75 -14.85 3.76
CA PHE A 237 9.51 -15.00 2.33
C PHE A 237 9.70 -16.44 1.86
N PRO A 238 8.97 -16.90 0.85
CA PRO A 238 7.90 -16.21 0.09
C PRO A 238 6.49 -16.46 0.64
N GLU A 239 6.37 -17.14 1.78
CA GLU A 239 5.11 -17.53 2.41
C GLU A 239 4.39 -16.33 3.05
N ASN A 240 5.12 -15.27 3.38
CA ASN A 240 4.66 -14.07 4.08
C ASN A 240 3.99 -14.37 5.44
N THR A 241 4.40 -15.48 6.07
CA THR A 241 3.99 -15.83 7.44
C THR A 241 4.83 -15.07 8.46
N GLY A 242 4.29 -14.86 9.66
CA GLY A 242 5.03 -14.21 10.74
C GLY A 242 6.32 -14.94 11.09
N TYR A 243 7.39 -14.20 11.36
CA TYR A 243 8.68 -14.76 11.71
C TYR A 243 8.76 -15.07 13.23
N ALA A 244 8.00 -16.07 13.66
CA ALA A 244 7.93 -16.47 15.07
C ALA A 244 9.32 -16.77 15.65
N GLY A 245 9.56 -16.28 16.87
CA GLY A 245 10.83 -16.44 17.59
C GLY A 245 11.89 -15.40 17.24
N ALA A 246 11.65 -14.53 16.27
CA ALA A 246 12.50 -13.36 16.03
C ALA A 246 12.22 -12.27 17.07
N THR A 247 13.09 -11.26 17.10
CA THR A 247 12.92 -10.03 17.89
C THR A 247 13.09 -8.84 16.96
N VAL A 248 12.21 -7.85 17.09
CA VAL A 248 12.39 -6.55 16.45
C VAL A 248 12.80 -5.54 17.50
N GLU A 249 13.96 -4.93 17.31
CA GLU A 249 14.45 -3.83 18.12
C GLU A 249 14.32 -2.51 17.35
N VAL A 250 13.89 -1.45 18.04
CA VAL A 250 13.80 -0.10 17.47
C VAL A 250 14.89 0.78 18.08
N TRP A 251 15.71 1.36 17.22
CA TRP A 251 16.81 2.23 17.59
C TRP A 251 16.67 3.58 16.92
N GLU A 252 16.93 4.67 17.65
CA GLU A 252 17.14 5.97 17.03
C GLU A 252 18.53 6.01 16.40
N ILE A 253 18.64 6.61 15.21
CA ILE A 253 19.89 6.71 14.48
C ILE A 253 20.19 8.15 14.08
N GLU A 254 21.47 8.46 13.93
CA GLU A 254 21.93 9.70 13.37
C GLU A 254 21.71 9.69 11.84
N GLU A 255 21.09 10.73 11.31
CA GLU A 255 20.66 10.80 9.92
C GLU A 255 21.82 10.67 8.91
N GLU A 256 22.97 11.32 9.18
CA GLU A 256 24.09 11.33 8.24
C GLU A 256 24.92 10.02 8.27
N SER A 257 25.13 9.45 9.46
CA SER A 257 26.01 8.29 9.64
C SER A 257 25.29 6.95 9.75
N GLY A 258 23.97 6.95 10.04
CA GLY A 258 23.19 5.77 10.36
C GLY A 258 23.62 5.09 11.67
N GLN A 259 24.43 5.75 12.49
CA GLN A 259 24.86 5.18 13.78
C GLN A 259 23.76 5.29 14.83
N ARG A 260 23.62 4.24 15.64
CA ARG A 260 22.67 4.24 16.75
C ARG A 260 23.00 5.32 17.78
N ILE A 261 21.97 6.03 18.20
CA ILE A 261 22.07 7.04 19.26
C ILE A 261 21.76 6.35 20.60
N GLY A 262 22.69 6.44 21.54
CA GLY A 262 22.56 5.83 22.86
C GLY A 262 23.02 4.36 22.93
N GLU A 263 22.88 3.77 24.14
CA GLU A 263 23.37 2.42 24.47
C GLU A 263 22.23 1.39 24.61
N SER A 264 20.96 1.84 24.49
CA SER A 264 19.78 0.97 24.65
C SER A 264 18.76 1.23 23.55
N THR A 265 17.99 0.18 23.22
CA THR A 265 16.89 0.28 22.27
C THR A 265 15.77 1.19 22.82
N LEU A 266 15.03 1.84 21.92
CA LEU A 266 13.80 2.53 22.28
C LEU A 266 12.67 1.54 22.61
N ALA A 267 12.61 0.44 21.88
CA ALA A 267 11.65 -0.63 22.10
C ALA A 267 12.22 -1.98 21.61
N SER A 268 11.69 -3.08 22.15
CA SER A 268 12.02 -4.44 21.72
C SER A 268 10.77 -5.31 21.77
N PHE A 269 10.48 -6.01 20.70
CA PHE A 269 9.26 -6.81 20.52
C PHE A 269 9.65 -8.25 20.15
N ALA A 270 9.15 -9.23 20.94
CA ALA A 270 9.19 -10.61 20.54
C ALA A 270 8.12 -10.85 19.46
N VAL A 271 8.52 -11.46 18.34
CA VAL A 271 7.63 -11.73 17.21
C VAL A 271 7.03 -13.12 17.36
N ASP A 272 5.71 -13.23 17.24
CA ASP A 272 4.97 -14.47 17.22
C ASP A 272 4.58 -14.93 15.78
N GLU A 273 3.68 -15.88 15.66
CA GLU A 273 3.22 -16.42 14.39
C GLU A 273 2.46 -15.39 13.53
N SER A 274 1.93 -14.31 14.12
CA SER A 274 1.32 -13.20 13.36
C SER A 274 2.38 -12.35 12.66
N GLY A 275 3.57 -12.31 13.19
CA GLY A 275 4.66 -11.46 12.76
C GLY A 275 4.55 -10.01 13.26
N GLU A 276 3.49 -9.64 13.96
CA GLU A 276 3.20 -8.27 14.35
C GLU A 276 4.16 -7.75 15.42
N PHE A 277 4.52 -6.48 15.33
CA PHE A 277 5.24 -5.74 16.35
C PHE A 277 4.72 -4.32 16.48
N GLY A 278 4.92 -3.72 17.66
CA GLY A 278 4.40 -2.38 17.97
C GLY A 278 3.01 -2.42 18.60
N PRO A 279 2.28 -1.26 18.69
CA PRO A 279 2.80 0.05 18.29
C PRO A 279 3.91 0.57 19.20
N VAL A 280 4.74 1.46 18.65
CA VAL A 280 5.72 2.26 19.37
C VAL A 280 5.58 3.72 18.96
N ALA A 281 5.49 4.63 19.97
CA ALA A 281 5.44 6.05 19.71
C ALA A 281 6.83 6.57 19.32
N LEU A 282 6.93 7.20 18.16
CA LEU A 282 8.19 7.69 17.58
C LEU A 282 8.03 9.13 17.10
N SER A 283 9.11 9.93 17.25
CA SER A 283 9.15 11.30 16.74
C SER A 283 9.16 11.31 15.19
N THR A 284 8.36 12.17 14.59
CA THR A 284 8.32 12.35 13.13
C THR A 284 9.56 13.05 12.57
N SER A 285 10.38 13.67 13.42
CA SER A 285 11.58 14.40 13.02
C SER A 285 12.88 13.57 13.05
N ASN A 286 12.83 12.34 13.60
CA ASN A 286 14.01 11.49 13.78
C ASN A 286 14.03 10.35 12.77
N ARG A 287 15.19 9.72 12.65
CA ARG A 287 15.40 8.50 11.86
C ARG A 287 15.54 7.29 12.78
N TYR A 288 15.11 6.15 12.30
CA TYR A 288 15.11 4.94 13.09
C TYR A 288 15.67 3.76 12.31
N GLU A 289 16.28 2.84 13.04
CA GLU A 289 16.61 1.50 12.59
C GLU A 289 15.65 0.53 13.25
N PHE A 290 15.02 -0.32 12.43
CA PHE A 290 14.32 -1.52 12.87
C PHE A 290 15.25 -2.70 12.64
N ALA A 291 15.80 -3.26 13.72
CA ALA A 291 16.70 -4.38 13.66
C ALA A 291 15.93 -5.68 13.91
N LEU A 292 15.82 -6.52 12.87
CA LEU A 292 15.24 -7.87 13.01
C LEU A 292 16.33 -8.86 13.40
N LEU A 293 16.25 -9.37 14.63
CA LEU A 293 17.16 -10.38 15.17
C LEU A 293 16.53 -11.75 14.95
N ARG A 294 17.14 -12.53 14.04
CA ARG A 294 16.71 -13.89 13.76
C ARG A 294 17.34 -14.85 14.77
N PRO A 295 16.56 -15.76 15.39
CA PRO A 295 17.11 -16.75 16.30
C PRO A 295 18.05 -17.73 15.58
N ALA A 296 19.03 -18.26 16.28
CA ALA A 296 19.83 -19.37 15.81
C ALA A 296 18.97 -20.63 15.63
N THR A 297 19.23 -21.39 14.58
CA THR A 297 18.57 -22.66 14.26
C THR A 297 19.60 -23.72 13.90
N ASP A 298 19.19 -24.99 13.76
CA ASP A 298 20.08 -26.07 13.30
C ASP A 298 20.69 -25.79 11.92
N SER A 299 19.94 -25.15 11.03
CA SER A 299 20.39 -24.77 9.69
C SER A 299 21.21 -23.48 9.67
N PHE A 300 20.96 -22.60 10.64
CA PHE A 300 21.60 -21.29 10.79
C PHE A 300 22.03 -21.12 12.25
N PRO A 301 23.21 -21.67 12.63
CA PRO A 301 23.62 -21.81 14.05
C PRO A 301 24.02 -20.47 14.69
N THR A 302 24.08 -19.39 13.95
CA THR A 302 24.35 -18.05 14.45
C THR A 302 23.14 -17.16 14.29
N GLU A 303 22.88 -16.34 15.29
CA GLU A 303 21.94 -15.23 15.17
C GLU A 303 22.42 -14.29 14.07
N SER A 304 21.47 -13.75 13.31
CA SER A 304 21.77 -12.70 12.34
C SER A 304 20.86 -11.51 12.55
N VAL A 305 21.38 -10.33 12.28
CA VAL A 305 20.65 -9.06 12.39
C VAL A 305 20.43 -8.52 10.99
N HIS A 306 19.18 -8.17 10.69
CA HIS A 306 18.79 -7.47 9.47
C HIS A 306 18.40 -6.06 9.85
N HIS A 307 19.01 -5.07 9.20
CA HIS A 307 18.84 -3.66 9.52
C HIS A 307 17.94 -3.01 8.46
N PHE A 308 16.87 -2.35 8.92
CA PHE A 308 15.96 -1.58 8.08
C PHE A 308 15.93 -0.15 8.60
N TYR A 309 16.22 0.81 7.73
CA TYR A 309 16.28 2.23 8.08
C TYR A 309 15.03 2.94 7.59
N THR A 310 14.59 3.94 8.33
CA THR A 310 13.39 4.70 7.97
C THR A 310 13.74 6.06 7.38
N GLU A 311 12.89 6.51 6.46
CA GLU A 311 12.66 7.92 6.17
C GLU A 311 11.79 8.54 7.28
N PRO A 312 11.63 9.89 7.35
CA PRO A 312 10.67 10.49 8.25
C PRO A 312 9.27 9.94 8.02
N PHE A 313 8.55 9.70 9.10
CA PHE A 313 7.17 9.20 9.01
C PHE A 313 6.19 10.30 8.59
N VAL A 314 5.13 9.88 7.94
CA VAL A 314 4.02 10.70 7.46
C VAL A 314 2.69 10.23 8.02
#